data_7f7b3714b99d2b20c4c2eb7e33bb42b5
#
_entry.id   7f7b3714b99d2b20c4c2eb7e33bb42b5
#
_cell.length_a   1.000
_cell.length_b   1.000
_cell.length_c   1.000
_cell.angle_alpha   90.00
_cell.angle_beta   90.00
_cell.angle_gamma   90.00
#
_symmetry.space_group_name_H-M   'P 1'
#
loop_
_entity.id
_entity.type
_entity.pdbx_description
1 polymer ?
#
loop_
_entity_poly.entity_id
_entity_poly.type
_entity_poly.pdbx_seq_one_letter_code
_entity_poly.pdbx_strand_id
1 'polypeptide(L)'
;MSSEPLFPFAHLMSNNVDKSAMFVDMDQSKAYADCRPSYTEELFKTIAEYCQETNPDLSLAVDVGCGPGMSTIGFAKYFKKIIGVDISKTQIACAPNNISNCEFRVGSADKLPFITSGTVDLFCSGQSFHWMPQNETFAEADRVLKPGGTIAIFGYDLPTADVPEVQSYLHEMWMKLIPFYPQCCVQALHSLRSEELPYPGQIRNDEITLSKRLTVQQFIDFMQSTWPIRAYKSENPEENILGDIANQLSEALKKSGSGSDFLVTWNIYILMAHKPML
;
A
#
# COMPACT_ATOMS: atom_id res chain seq x y z
N MET A 1 -22.87 10.95 18.44
CA MET A 1 -21.82 9.95 18.49
C MET A 1 -20.52 10.70 18.51
N SER A 2 -19.74 10.62 19.60
CA SER A 2 -18.49 11.36 19.78
C SER A 2 -17.47 10.86 18.76
N SER A 3 -17.02 11.74 17.89
CA SER A 3 -15.85 11.51 17.04
C SER A 3 -14.62 11.47 17.94
N GLU A 4 -14.31 10.31 18.51
CA GLU A 4 -12.97 10.08 19.01
C GLU A 4 -12.01 10.28 17.83
N PRO A 5 -10.91 11.02 18.02
CA PRO A 5 -9.92 11.15 16.96
C PRO A 5 -9.44 9.75 16.61
N LEU A 6 -9.67 9.34 15.37
CA LEU A 6 -9.38 8.00 14.86
C LEU A 6 -7.93 7.55 15.11
N PHE A 7 -7.03 8.48 15.47
CA PHE A 7 -5.63 8.18 15.80
C PHE A 7 -5.06 9.23 16.77
N PRO A 8 -5.14 9.00 18.09
CA PRO A 8 -4.71 9.97 19.08
C PRO A 8 -3.21 10.29 19.04
N PHE A 9 -2.41 9.56 18.30
CA PHE A 9 -0.95 9.63 18.26
C PHE A 9 -0.37 10.34 17.03
N ALA A 10 -1.19 10.89 16.13
CA ALA A 10 -0.72 11.59 14.93
C ALA A 10 0.28 12.73 15.26
N HIS A 11 0.15 13.36 16.42
CA HIS A 11 1.07 14.41 16.88
C HIS A 11 2.48 13.91 17.25
N LEU A 12 2.66 12.61 17.42
CA LEU A 12 3.95 11.97 17.73
C LEU A 12 4.78 11.63 16.50
N MET A 13 4.19 11.72 15.30
CA MET A 13 4.83 11.31 14.06
C MET A 13 5.84 12.34 13.54
N SER A 14 6.87 11.88 12.85
CA SER A 14 7.96 12.72 12.34
C SER A 14 7.54 13.60 11.18
N ASN A 15 7.87 14.90 11.24
CA ASN A 15 7.68 15.86 10.15
C ASN A 15 8.89 15.94 9.18
N ASN A 16 10.04 15.39 9.59
CA ASN A 16 11.30 15.52 8.84
C ASN A 16 11.71 14.18 8.21
N VAL A 17 11.09 13.85 7.08
CA VAL A 17 11.47 12.65 6.34
C VAL A 17 11.93 13.04 4.94
N ASP A 18 13.17 12.70 4.62
CA ASP A 18 13.68 12.80 3.23
C ASP A 18 13.06 11.67 2.39
N LYS A 19 12.01 12.01 1.66
CA LYS A 19 11.30 11.08 0.78
C LYS A 19 12.20 10.54 -0.35
N SER A 20 13.25 11.29 -0.76
CA SER A 20 14.16 10.88 -1.83
C SER A 20 15.07 9.72 -1.44
N ALA A 21 15.31 9.54 -0.14
CA ALA A 21 16.15 8.46 0.41
C ALA A 21 15.38 7.14 0.64
N MET A 22 14.06 7.10 0.40
CA MET A 22 13.22 6.02 0.88
C MET A 22 13.29 4.71 0.10
N PHE A 23 13.63 4.73 -1.17
CA PHE A 23 13.60 3.55 -2.05
C PHE A 23 14.75 3.55 -3.05
N VAL A 24 15.98 3.84 -2.57
CA VAL A 24 17.16 3.96 -3.43
C VAL A 24 18.04 2.70 -3.43
N ASP A 25 17.84 1.77 -2.48
CA ASP A 25 18.64 0.57 -2.33
C ASP A 25 17.98 -0.62 -3.06
N MET A 26 18.75 -1.29 -3.93
CA MET A 26 18.31 -2.47 -4.70
C MET A 26 18.00 -3.67 -3.80
N ASP A 27 18.82 -3.92 -2.76
CA ASP A 27 18.60 -5.03 -1.84
C ASP A 27 17.32 -4.83 -1.03
N GLN A 28 17.02 -3.58 -0.67
CA GLN A 28 15.77 -3.22 -0.04
C GLN A 28 14.56 -3.42 -0.96
N SER A 29 14.65 -3.00 -2.20
CA SER A 29 13.55 -3.12 -3.17
C SER A 29 13.22 -4.60 -3.43
N LYS A 30 14.23 -5.46 -3.47
CA LYS A 30 14.06 -6.91 -3.59
C LYS A 30 13.47 -7.54 -2.34
N ALA A 31 14.01 -7.22 -1.15
CA ALA A 31 13.47 -7.69 0.12
C ALA A 31 12.02 -7.22 0.32
N TYR A 32 11.69 -6.00 -0.11
CA TYR A 32 10.34 -5.47 -0.12
C TYR A 32 9.40 -6.33 -0.96
N ALA A 33 9.79 -6.71 -2.16
CA ALA A 33 8.98 -7.55 -3.05
C ALA A 33 8.76 -8.96 -2.48
N ASP A 34 9.76 -9.54 -1.83
CA ASP A 34 9.73 -10.92 -1.33
C ASP A 34 8.95 -11.06 -0.01
N CYS A 35 8.97 -10.03 0.86
CA CYS A 35 8.42 -10.10 2.21
C CYS A 35 7.04 -9.44 2.37
N ARG A 36 6.66 -8.52 1.47
CA ARG A 36 5.36 -7.84 1.54
C ARG A 36 4.20 -8.77 1.19
N PRO A 37 3.04 -8.57 1.84
CA PRO A 37 1.84 -9.31 1.46
C PRO A 37 1.45 -8.96 0.02
N SER A 38 1.19 -9.97 -0.80
CA SER A 38 0.64 -9.78 -2.14
C SER A 38 -0.86 -9.57 -2.04
N TYR A 39 -1.39 -8.59 -2.75
CA TYR A 39 -2.83 -8.39 -2.83
C TYR A 39 -3.56 -9.62 -3.35
N THR A 40 -4.78 -9.82 -2.86
CA THR A 40 -5.64 -10.94 -3.28
C THR A 40 -6.20 -10.71 -4.68
N GLU A 41 -6.52 -11.79 -5.36
CA GLU A 41 -7.23 -11.71 -6.64
C GLU A 41 -8.57 -10.98 -6.52
N GLU A 42 -9.25 -11.16 -5.39
CA GLU A 42 -10.52 -10.52 -5.09
C GLU A 42 -10.45 -9.00 -5.15
N LEU A 43 -9.37 -8.38 -4.63
CA LEU A 43 -9.14 -6.94 -4.74
C LEU A 43 -9.13 -6.48 -6.20
N PHE A 44 -8.33 -7.13 -7.04
CA PHE A 44 -8.21 -6.74 -8.45
C PHE A 44 -9.50 -6.95 -9.22
N LYS A 45 -10.20 -8.05 -8.92
CA LYS A 45 -11.52 -8.36 -9.48
C LYS A 45 -12.54 -7.30 -9.11
N THR A 46 -12.65 -6.95 -7.83
CA THR A 46 -13.58 -5.93 -7.33
C THR A 46 -13.37 -4.59 -8.03
N ILE A 47 -12.13 -4.14 -8.15
CA ILE A 47 -11.82 -2.87 -8.83
C ILE A 47 -12.14 -2.97 -10.33
N ALA A 48 -11.80 -4.08 -11.00
CA ALA A 48 -12.07 -4.26 -12.42
C ALA A 48 -13.57 -4.32 -12.71
N GLU A 49 -14.35 -5.02 -11.90
CA GLU A 49 -15.81 -5.10 -12.03
C GLU A 49 -16.45 -3.70 -11.85
N TYR A 50 -15.99 -2.92 -10.86
CA TYR A 50 -16.44 -1.54 -10.70
C TYR A 50 -16.11 -0.68 -11.94
N CYS A 51 -14.90 -0.80 -12.50
CA CYS A 51 -14.56 -0.10 -13.74
C CYS A 51 -15.50 -0.48 -14.92
N GLN A 52 -15.92 -1.74 -14.99
CA GLN A 52 -16.78 -2.25 -16.07
C GLN A 52 -18.20 -1.69 -16.04
N GLU A 53 -18.66 -1.15 -14.91
CA GLU A 53 -19.98 -0.50 -14.82
C GLU A 53 -20.12 0.66 -15.80
N THR A 54 -19.03 1.33 -16.11
CA THR A 54 -18.98 2.51 -16.99
C THR A 54 -18.11 2.33 -18.25
N ASN A 55 -17.08 1.49 -18.19
CA ASN A 55 -16.13 1.23 -19.27
C ASN A 55 -15.90 -0.29 -19.45
N PRO A 56 -16.75 -1.00 -20.16
CA PRO A 56 -16.70 -2.47 -20.24
C PRO A 56 -15.44 -3.03 -20.93
N ASP A 57 -14.77 -2.24 -21.76
CA ASP A 57 -13.63 -2.70 -22.58
C ASP A 57 -12.29 -2.85 -21.83
N LEU A 58 -12.11 -2.18 -20.70
CA LEU A 58 -10.90 -2.16 -19.87
C LEU A 58 -9.60 -2.09 -20.69
N SER A 59 -9.48 -1.02 -21.50
CA SER A 59 -8.38 -0.91 -22.46
C SER A 59 -7.06 -0.54 -21.83
N LEU A 60 -7.05 0.43 -20.88
CA LEU A 60 -5.83 0.96 -20.28
C LEU A 60 -6.01 1.26 -18.79
N ALA A 61 -5.13 0.68 -17.97
CA ALA A 61 -4.94 1.07 -16.58
C ALA A 61 -3.60 1.78 -16.38
N VAL A 62 -3.56 2.69 -15.40
CA VAL A 62 -2.34 3.36 -14.92
C VAL A 62 -2.24 3.17 -13.42
N ASP A 63 -1.17 2.52 -12.97
CA ASP A 63 -0.87 2.23 -11.56
C ASP A 63 0.28 3.14 -11.11
N VAL A 64 -0.03 4.17 -10.30
CA VAL A 64 0.96 5.17 -9.85
C VAL A 64 1.50 4.83 -8.47
N GLY A 65 2.83 5.01 -8.29
CA GLY A 65 3.55 4.51 -7.13
C GLY A 65 3.58 2.98 -7.12
N CYS A 66 3.74 2.38 -8.29
CA CYS A 66 3.62 0.93 -8.51
C CYS A 66 4.73 0.11 -7.82
N GLY A 67 5.81 0.75 -7.37
CA GLY A 67 6.97 0.06 -6.83
C GLY A 67 7.54 -0.97 -7.83
N PRO A 68 7.82 -2.21 -7.39
CA PRO A 68 8.29 -3.29 -8.27
C PRO A 68 7.15 -3.95 -9.07
N GLY A 69 5.94 -3.36 -9.08
CA GLY A 69 4.84 -3.75 -9.97
C GLY A 69 3.85 -4.78 -9.41
N MET A 70 3.77 -4.97 -8.09
CA MET A 70 2.88 -5.97 -7.50
C MET A 70 1.41 -5.77 -7.87
N SER A 71 0.89 -4.55 -7.75
CA SER A 71 -0.47 -4.18 -8.17
C SER A 71 -0.61 -4.18 -9.69
N THR A 72 0.37 -3.62 -10.40
CA THR A 72 0.39 -3.60 -11.87
C THR A 72 0.20 -5.01 -12.46
N ILE A 73 0.94 -5.99 -11.95
CA ILE A 73 0.84 -7.39 -12.39
C ILE A 73 -0.53 -7.99 -12.06
N GLY A 74 -1.07 -7.68 -10.87
CA GLY A 74 -2.38 -8.17 -10.45
C GLY A 74 -3.51 -7.74 -11.37
N PHE A 75 -3.42 -6.55 -11.96
CA PHE A 75 -4.39 -6.05 -12.94
C PHE A 75 -4.18 -6.58 -14.37
N ALA A 76 -3.03 -7.20 -14.68
CA ALA A 76 -2.67 -7.59 -16.04
C ALA A 76 -3.70 -8.49 -16.74
N LYS A 77 -4.41 -9.32 -15.99
CA LYS A 77 -5.45 -10.22 -16.57
C LYS A 77 -6.78 -9.53 -16.84
N TYR A 78 -7.00 -8.32 -16.34
CA TYR A 78 -8.25 -7.59 -16.50
C TYR A 78 -8.17 -6.51 -17.58
N PHE A 79 -7.01 -5.91 -17.80
CA PHE A 79 -6.81 -4.80 -18.73
C PHE A 79 -6.02 -5.22 -19.96
N LYS A 80 -6.37 -4.67 -21.14
CA LYS A 80 -5.63 -4.91 -22.40
C LYS A 80 -4.20 -4.38 -22.29
N LYS A 81 -4.00 -3.27 -21.59
CA LYS A 81 -2.69 -2.68 -21.26
C LYS A 81 -2.71 -2.08 -19.86
N ILE A 82 -1.60 -2.19 -19.17
CA ILE A 82 -1.39 -1.50 -17.90
C ILE A 82 0.00 -0.87 -17.86
N ILE A 83 0.08 0.35 -17.34
CA ILE A 83 1.33 1.10 -17.18
C ILE A 83 1.55 1.35 -15.69
N GLY A 84 2.59 0.72 -15.13
CA GLY A 84 3.09 1.00 -13.79
C GLY A 84 4.06 2.18 -13.83
N VAL A 85 3.84 3.14 -12.93
CA VAL A 85 4.66 4.36 -12.83
C VAL A 85 5.17 4.50 -11.41
N ASP A 86 6.49 4.70 -11.25
CA ASP A 86 7.09 4.98 -9.95
C ASP A 86 8.22 6.01 -10.10
N ILE A 87 8.41 6.85 -9.10
CA ILE A 87 9.48 7.85 -9.09
C ILE A 87 10.85 7.20 -8.88
N SER A 88 10.90 6.02 -8.25
CA SER A 88 12.13 5.30 -7.93
C SER A 88 12.58 4.45 -9.12
N LYS A 89 13.76 4.81 -9.66
CA LYS A 89 14.42 4.00 -10.70
C LYS A 89 14.76 2.60 -10.24
N THR A 90 15.09 2.43 -8.97
CA THR A 90 15.45 1.13 -8.38
C THR A 90 14.24 0.22 -8.27
N GLN A 91 13.08 0.76 -7.89
CA GLN A 91 11.82 0.01 -7.88
C GLN A 91 11.44 -0.46 -9.29
N ILE A 92 11.46 0.42 -10.27
CA ILE A 92 11.17 0.09 -11.67
C ILE A 92 12.16 -0.95 -12.21
N ALA A 93 13.42 -0.89 -11.84
CA ALA A 93 14.43 -1.88 -12.25
C ALA A 93 14.17 -3.30 -11.68
N CYS A 94 13.44 -3.41 -10.57
CA CYS A 94 12.99 -4.68 -9.99
C CYS A 94 11.69 -5.21 -10.61
N ALA A 95 10.98 -4.41 -11.41
CA ALA A 95 9.72 -4.81 -12.02
C ALA A 95 9.96 -5.89 -13.11
N PRO A 96 9.06 -6.86 -13.30
CA PRO A 96 9.19 -7.90 -14.29
C PRO A 96 9.05 -7.33 -15.72
N ASN A 97 9.85 -7.83 -16.64
CA ASN A 97 9.84 -7.41 -18.04
C ASN A 97 9.22 -8.45 -19.00
N ASN A 98 8.67 -9.53 -18.45
CA ASN A 98 8.16 -10.69 -19.22
C ASN A 98 6.63 -10.76 -19.28
N ILE A 99 5.92 -9.72 -18.87
CA ILE A 99 4.45 -9.65 -18.91
C ILE A 99 4.06 -8.72 -20.07
N SER A 100 3.54 -9.30 -21.14
CA SER A 100 3.40 -8.66 -22.46
C SER A 100 2.54 -7.40 -22.49
N ASN A 101 1.56 -7.28 -21.59
CA ASN A 101 0.65 -6.13 -21.49
C ASN A 101 0.98 -5.18 -20.33
N CYS A 102 2.06 -5.43 -19.59
CA CYS A 102 2.58 -4.54 -18.55
C CYS A 102 3.76 -3.73 -19.07
N GLU A 103 3.72 -2.43 -18.85
CA GLU A 103 4.80 -1.50 -19.13
C GLU A 103 5.16 -0.76 -17.84
N PHE A 104 6.46 -0.61 -17.55
CA PHE A 104 6.92 0.08 -16.34
C PHE A 104 7.73 1.32 -16.71
N ARG A 105 7.42 2.46 -16.08
CA ARG A 105 8.06 3.75 -16.36
C ARG A 105 8.47 4.49 -15.10
N VAL A 106 9.63 5.12 -15.15
CA VAL A 106 10.02 6.09 -14.14
C VAL A 106 9.26 7.40 -14.41
N GLY A 107 8.53 7.88 -13.40
CA GLY A 107 7.73 9.09 -13.50
C GLY A 107 7.05 9.46 -12.19
N SER A 108 6.47 10.65 -12.14
CA SER A 108 5.71 11.13 -10.99
C SER A 108 4.20 11.05 -11.28
N ALA A 109 3.41 10.72 -10.25
CA ALA A 109 1.96 10.55 -10.34
C ALA A 109 1.21 11.82 -10.76
N ASP A 110 1.78 12.99 -10.43
CA ASP A 110 1.24 14.32 -10.74
C ASP A 110 1.60 14.81 -12.16
N LYS A 111 2.40 14.02 -12.91
CA LYS A 111 2.83 14.41 -14.26
C LYS A 111 3.13 13.20 -15.14
N LEU A 112 2.18 12.84 -15.98
CA LEU A 112 2.22 11.68 -16.88
C LEU A 112 2.20 12.12 -18.37
N PRO A 113 3.25 12.81 -18.88
CA PRO A 113 3.24 13.41 -20.22
C PRO A 113 3.16 12.37 -21.34
N PHE A 114 3.44 11.12 -21.06
CA PHE A 114 3.36 10.00 -21.98
C PHE A 114 1.96 9.35 -22.04
N ILE A 115 1.00 9.82 -21.22
CA ILE A 115 -0.39 9.39 -21.24
C ILE A 115 -1.25 10.46 -21.92
N THR A 116 -1.96 10.07 -22.96
CA THR A 116 -2.90 10.95 -23.67
C THR A 116 -4.11 11.24 -22.77
N SER A 117 -4.57 12.50 -22.80
CA SER A 117 -5.77 12.91 -22.04
C SER A 117 -6.99 12.08 -22.44
N GLY A 118 -7.81 11.70 -21.48
CA GLY A 118 -9.08 11.01 -21.72
C GLY A 118 -8.94 9.61 -22.32
N THR A 119 -7.86 8.86 -22.01
CA THR A 119 -7.64 7.52 -22.57
C THR A 119 -7.59 6.40 -21.55
N VAL A 120 -7.57 6.72 -20.26
CA VAL A 120 -7.39 5.75 -19.17
C VAL A 120 -8.74 5.31 -18.61
N ASP A 121 -8.93 4.00 -18.45
CA ASP A 121 -10.12 3.41 -17.82
C ASP A 121 -9.98 3.35 -16.30
N LEU A 122 -8.76 3.04 -15.80
CA LEU A 122 -8.44 2.97 -14.37
C LEU A 122 -7.17 3.75 -14.07
N PHE A 123 -7.26 4.72 -13.17
CA PHE A 123 -6.13 5.33 -12.47
C PHE A 123 -6.10 4.80 -11.04
N CYS A 124 -5.03 4.11 -10.63
CA CYS A 124 -5.00 3.51 -9.31
C CYS A 124 -3.67 3.73 -8.58
N SER A 125 -3.72 3.59 -7.24
CA SER A 125 -2.55 3.64 -6.37
C SER A 125 -2.73 2.67 -5.19
N GLY A 126 -1.79 1.71 -5.06
CA GLY A 126 -1.76 0.74 -3.97
C GLY A 126 -0.69 1.08 -2.93
N GLN A 127 -1.06 1.36 -1.66
CA GLN A 127 -0.15 1.67 -0.54
C GLN A 127 0.86 2.81 -0.79
N SER A 128 0.56 3.73 -1.71
CA SER A 128 1.52 4.78 -2.11
C SER A 128 0.93 6.18 -2.12
N PHE A 129 -0.39 6.33 -2.18
CA PHE A 129 -1.05 7.62 -2.39
C PHE A 129 -0.67 8.68 -1.34
N HIS A 130 -0.48 8.30 -0.10
CA HIS A 130 -0.08 9.20 0.99
C HIS A 130 1.32 9.84 0.82
N TRP A 131 2.15 9.34 -0.11
CA TRP A 131 3.44 9.91 -0.45
C TRP A 131 3.36 10.99 -1.53
N MET A 132 2.24 11.08 -2.25
CA MET A 132 2.06 11.90 -3.45
C MET A 132 1.58 13.31 -3.10
N PRO A 133 1.81 14.30 -3.98
CA PRO A 133 1.12 15.59 -3.93
C PRO A 133 -0.33 15.36 -4.39
N GLN A 134 -1.24 15.19 -3.43
CA GLN A 134 -2.58 14.65 -3.67
C GLN A 134 -3.40 15.49 -4.66
N ASN A 135 -3.43 16.81 -4.50
CA ASN A 135 -4.20 17.71 -5.39
C ASN A 135 -3.71 17.64 -6.83
N GLU A 136 -2.39 17.67 -7.04
CA GLU A 136 -1.76 17.61 -8.35
C GLU A 136 -1.96 16.21 -8.96
N THR A 137 -1.89 15.17 -8.15
CA THR A 137 -2.17 13.78 -8.57
C THR A 137 -3.62 13.63 -9.01
N PHE A 138 -4.58 14.19 -8.28
CA PHE A 138 -5.98 14.18 -8.68
C PHE A 138 -6.23 14.98 -9.96
N ALA A 139 -5.56 16.12 -10.15
CA ALA A 139 -5.67 16.91 -11.39
C ALA A 139 -5.14 16.11 -12.60
N GLU A 140 -4.04 15.39 -12.43
CA GLU A 140 -3.47 14.55 -13.49
C GLU A 140 -4.32 13.30 -13.74
N ALA A 141 -4.89 12.68 -12.69
CA ALA A 141 -5.86 11.60 -12.83
C ALA A 141 -7.09 12.08 -13.63
N ASP A 142 -7.62 13.27 -13.32
CA ASP A 142 -8.73 13.84 -14.08
C ASP A 142 -8.37 14.05 -15.55
N ARG A 143 -7.18 14.58 -15.84
CA ARG A 143 -6.72 14.77 -17.21
C ARG A 143 -6.67 13.47 -18.00
N VAL A 144 -6.13 12.38 -17.42
CA VAL A 144 -5.89 11.12 -18.16
C VAL A 144 -7.11 10.22 -18.22
N LEU A 145 -8.00 10.26 -17.22
CA LEU A 145 -9.19 9.44 -17.19
C LEU A 145 -10.20 9.80 -18.27
N LYS A 146 -10.76 8.79 -18.93
CA LYS A 146 -11.94 8.93 -19.79
C LYS A 146 -13.14 9.45 -18.99
N PRO A 147 -14.16 10.05 -19.65
CA PRO A 147 -15.49 10.11 -19.04
C PRO A 147 -15.93 8.71 -18.58
N GLY A 148 -16.42 8.58 -17.36
CA GLY A 148 -16.70 7.29 -16.73
C GLY A 148 -15.48 6.48 -16.28
N GLY A 149 -14.25 6.97 -16.50
CA GLY A 149 -13.04 6.31 -15.98
C GLY A 149 -13.01 6.29 -14.47
N THR A 150 -12.37 5.28 -13.89
CA THR A 150 -12.33 5.03 -12.44
C THR A 150 -11.03 5.52 -11.83
N ILE A 151 -11.14 6.22 -10.70
CA ILE A 151 -10.03 6.36 -9.75
C ILE A 151 -10.20 5.34 -8.63
N ALA A 152 -9.12 4.60 -8.28
CA ALA A 152 -9.10 3.63 -7.19
C ALA A 152 -7.86 3.79 -6.32
N ILE A 153 -8.04 4.04 -5.04
CA ILE A 153 -6.97 4.10 -4.05
C ILE A 153 -7.20 2.98 -3.04
N PHE A 154 -6.21 2.16 -2.83
CA PHE A 154 -6.32 1.00 -1.95
C PHE A 154 -5.05 0.75 -1.14
N GLY A 155 -5.20 -0.02 -0.09
CA GLY A 155 -4.11 -0.39 0.78
C GLY A 155 -4.56 -1.40 1.83
N TYR A 156 -3.72 -1.60 2.81
CA TYR A 156 -4.01 -2.47 3.95
C TYR A 156 -3.57 -1.81 5.26
N ASP A 157 -4.27 -2.16 6.33
CA ASP A 157 -4.02 -1.69 7.68
C ASP A 157 -2.76 -2.32 8.30
N LEU A 158 -2.43 -1.91 9.52
CA LEU A 158 -1.49 -2.64 10.35
C LEU A 158 -2.01 -4.07 10.60
N PRO A 159 -1.13 -5.08 10.52
CA PRO A 159 -1.55 -6.46 10.66
C PRO A 159 -2.02 -6.80 12.08
N THR A 160 -2.96 -7.73 12.14
CA THR A 160 -3.43 -8.40 13.36
C THR A 160 -2.99 -9.86 13.38
N ALA A 161 -3.07 -10.51 14.54
CA ALA A 161 -2.73 -11.93 14.73
C ALA A 161 -3.88 -12.70 15.36
N ASP A 162 -4.00 -13.98 15.01
CA ASP A 162 -5.02 -14.91 15.56
C ASP A 162 -4.73 -15.39 16.99
N VAL A 163 -3.48 -15.30 17.45
CA VAL A 163 -3.05 -15.68 18.80
C VAL A 163 -3.15 -14.47 19.73
N PRO A 164 -3.98 -14.48 20.78
CA PRO A 164 -4.22 -13.29 21.63
C PRO A 164 -2.94 -12.72 22.26
N GLU A 165 -2.01 -13.54 22.70
CA GLU A 165 -0.73 -13.10 23.27
C GLU A 165 0.15 -12.40 22.23
N VAL A 166 0.14 -12.90 20.98
CA VAL A 166 0.84 -12.28 19.86
C VAL A 166 0.16 -10.97 19.52
N GLN A 167 -1.17 -10.94 19.43
CA GLN A 167 -1.95 -9.73 19.13
C GLN A 167 -1.69 -8.63 20.17
N SER A 168 -1.66 -8.97 21.46
CA SER A 168 -1.35 -8.02 22.52
C SER A 168 0.04 -7.41 22.34
N TYR A 169 1.03 -8.23 22.05
CA TYR A 169 2.38 -7.76 21.79
C TYR A 169 2.48 -6.93 20.51
N LEU A 170 1.80 -7.32 19.42
CA LEU A 170 1.76 -6.51 18.20
C LEU A 170 1.21 -5.10 18.45
N HIS A 171 0.19 -4.98 19.30
CA HIS A 171 -0.35 -3.67 19.67
C HIS A 171 0.72 -2.81 20.36
N GLU A 172 1.41 -3.33 21.38
CA GLU A 172 2.47 -2.63 22.09
C GLU A 172 3.63 -2.25 21.16
N MET A 173 4.04 -3.16 20.29
CA MET A 173 5.08 -2.94 19.29
C MET A 173 4.72 -1.80 18.33
N TRP A 174 3.49 -1.80 17.81
CA TRP A 174 3.03 -0.72 16.92
C TRP A 174 2.99 0.62 17.65
N MET A 175 2.53 0.66 18.90
CA MET A 175 2.55 1.88 19.72
C MET A 175 3.98 2.44 19.88
N LYS A 176 4.98 1.58 20.05
CA LYS A 176 6.40 1.96 20.10
C LYS A 176 6.90 2.51 18.76
N LEU A 177 6.40 1.97 17.62
CA LEU A 177 6.88 2.30 16.28
C LEU A 177 6.15 3.46 15.60
N ILE A 178 4.95 3.82 16.04
CA ILE A 178 4.17 4.94 15.48
C ILE A 178 4.96 6.26 15.41
N PRO A 179 5.74 6.68 16.41
CA PRO A 179 6.51 7.92 16.36
C PRO A 179 7.52 7.98 15.20
N PHE A 180 7.90 6.82 14.67
CA PHE A 180 8.86 6.69 13.57
C PHE A 180 8.21 6.68 12.19
N TYR A 181 6.88 6.72 12.10
CA TYR A 181 6.19 6.94 10.83
C TYR A 181 6.23 8.41 10.43
N PRO A 182 6.41 8.73 9.14
CA PRO A 182 6.24 10.08 8.62
C PRO A 182 4.80 10.57 8.78
N GLN A 183 4.62 11.87 9.00
CA GLN A 183 3.30 12.48 9.16
C GLN A 183 2.35 12.18 7.98
N CYS A 184 2.87 12.08 6.75
CA CYS A 184 2.05 11.74 5.58
C CYS A 184 1.45 10.32 5.64
N CYS A 185 1.96 9.43 6.48
CA CYS A 185 1.42 8.09 6.66
C CYS A 185 0.17 8.05 7.56
N VAL A 186 -0.19 9.15 8.23
CA VAL A 186 -1.37 9.21 9.12
C VAL A 186 -2.62 8.73 8.39
N GLN A 187 -2.88 9.25 7.21
CA GLN A 187 -4.06 8.85 6.44
C GLN A 187 -4.04 7.37 6.08
N ALA A 188 -2.88 6.83 5.66
CA ALA A 188 -2.75 5.41 5.34
C ALA A 188 -2.97 4.50 6.57
N LEU A 189 -2.42 4.89 7.74
CA LEU A 189 -2.63 4.17 9.00
C LEU A 189 -4.09 4.24 9.50
N HIS A 190 -4.87 5.18 9.01
CA HIS A 190 -6.32 5.31 9.21
C HIS A 190 -7.13 4.70 8.06
N SER A 191 -6.54 3.87 7.23
CA SER A 191 -7.21 3.25 6.08
C SER A 191 -7.84 4.29 5.14
N LEU A 192 -7.26 5.48 5.03
CA LEU A 192 -7.79 6.61 4.26
C LEU A 192 -9.26 6.96 4.57
N ARG A 193 -9.70 6.82 5.85
CA ARG A 193 -11.11 7.03 6.23
C ARG A 193 -11.61 8.46 6.04
N SER A 194 -10.71 9.44 6.09
CA SER A 194 -11.00 10.86 5.85
C SER A 194 -10.67 11.31 4.43
N GLU A 195 -10.25 10.40 3.55
CA GLU A 195 -9.89 10.75 2.18
C GLU A 195 -11.15 10.92 1.33
N GLU A 196 -11.21 12.01 0.57
CA GLU A 196 -12.25 12.28 -0.40
C GLU A 196 -11.67 12.25 -1.81
N LEU A 197 -12.17 11.36 -2.65
CA LEU A 197 -11.83 11.33 -4.07
C LEU A 197 -12.45 12.52 -4.81
N PRO A 198 -11.87 12.97 -5.92
CA PRO A 198 -12.29 14.21 -6.60
C PRO A 198 -13.65 14.09 -7.32
N TYR A 199 -14.31 12.93 -7.25
CA TYR A 199 -15.57 12.67 -7.95
C TYR A 199 -16.71 12.33 -6.97
N PRO A 200 -17.95 12.71 -7.28
CA PRO A 200 -19.11 12.36 -6.46
C PRO A 200 -19.41 10.85 -6.51
N GLY A 201 -20.11 10.36 -5.51
CA GLY A 201 -20.51 8.95 -5.47
C GLY A 201 -19.38 7.99 -5.09
N GLN A 202 -18.37 8.49 -4.40
CA GLN A 202 -17.31 7.64 -3.85
C GLN A 202 -17.90 6.45 -3.08
N ILE A 203 -17.40 5.28 -3.37
CA ILE A 203 -17.69 4.07 -2.60
C ILE A 203 -16.43 3.60 -1.86
N ARG A 204 -16.67 2.86 -0.79
CA ARG A 204 -15.64 2.23 0.02
C ARG A 204 -15.92 0.75 0.20
N ASN A 205 -14.90 -0.09 0.10
CA ASN A 205 -14.95 -1.50 0.44
C ASN A 205 -13.88 -1.81 1.50
N ASP A 206 -14.28 -2.38 2.63
CA ASP A 206 -13.42 -2.83 3.73
C ASP A 206 -13.62 -4.33 4.03
N GLU A 207 -14.25 -5.08 3.13
CA GLU A 207 -14.66 -6.47 3.36
C GLU A 207 -13.55 -7.48 3.01
N ILE A 208 -12.57 -7.05 2.21
CA ILE A 208 -11.51 -7.92 1.73
C ILE A 208 -10.39 -8.01 2.79
N THR A 209 -9.94 -9.22 3.05
CA THR A 209 -8.81 -9.46 3.94
C THR A 209 -7.71 -10.26 3.25
N LEU A 210 -6.49 -10.02 3.65
CA LEU A 210 -5.34 -10.83 3.29
C LEU A 210 -4.83 -11.53 4.53
N SER A 211 -4.81 -12.85 4.53
CA SER A 211 -4.32 -13.63 5.65
C SER A 211 -3.20 -14.59 5.22
N LYS A 212 -2.15 -14.67 6.03
CA LYS A 212 -1.02 -15.55 5.79
C LYS A 212 -0.48 -16.11 7.10
N ARG A 213 -0.25 -17.43 7.18
CA ARG A 213 0.50 -17.98 8.30
C ARG A 213 1.98 -17.67 8.14
N LEU A 214 2.58 -17.09 9.16
CA LEU A 214 3.97 -16.69 9.17
C LEU A 214 4.67 -17.30 10.38
N THR A 215 5.89 -17.78 10.18
CA THR A 215 6.83 -18.00 11.27
C THR A 215 7.30 -16.67 11.84
N VAL A 216 7.87 -16.69 13.04
CA VAL A 216 8.50 -15.50 13.65
C VAL A 216 9.51 -14.88 12.69
N GLN A 217 10.37 -15.71 12.06
CA GLN A 217 11.39 -15.18 11.13
C GLN A 217 10.76 -14.48 9.91
N GLN A 218 9.72 -15.07 9.30
CA GLN A 218 9.04 -14.45 8.17
C GLN A 218 8.35 -13.12 8.55
N PHE A 219 7.82 -13.04 9.78
CA PHE A 219 7.30 -11.77 10.28
C PHE A 219 8.40 -10.73 10.52
N ILE A 220 9.58 -11.15 11.01
CA ILE A 220 10.74 -10.26 11.16
C ILE A 220 11.23 -9.75 9.80
N ASP A 221 11.26 -10.61 8.77
CA ASP A 221 11.64 -10.21 7.42
C ASP A 221 10.65 -9.16 6.85
N PHE A 222 9.35 -9.35 7.09
CA PHE A 222 8.33 -8.35 6.78
C PHE A 222 8.60 -7.03 7.54
N MET A 223 8.81 -7.08 8.85
CA MET A 223 9.08 -5.91 9.68
C MET A 223 10.33 -5.14 9.20
N GLN A 224 11.39 -5.84 8.85
CA GLN A 224 12.63 -5.25 8.32
C GLN A 224 12.40 -4.44 7.04
N SER A 225 11.40 -4.82 6.23
CA SER A 225 11.01 -4.10 5.02
C SER A 225 10.23 -2.80 5.29
N THR A 226 9.80 -2.57 6.54
CA THR A 226 8.95 -1.43 6.91
C THR A 226 9.76 -0.18 7.25
N TRP A 227 9.21 0.99 6.94
CA TRP A 227 9.85 2.26 7.24
C TRP A 227 10.13 2.48 8.73
N PRO A 228 9.17 2.28 9.66
CA PRO A 228 9.38 2.62 11.07
C PRO A 228 10.53 1.82 11.70
N ILE A 229 10.76 0.57 11.30
CA ILE A 229 11.90 -0.21 11.77
C ILE A 229 13.22 0.43 11.33
N ARG A 230 13.29 0.93 10.10
CA ARG A 230 14.50 1.58 9.58
C ARG A 230 14.77 2.90 10.28
N ALA A 231 13.74 3.72 10.45
CA ALA A 231 13.85 4.97 11.17
C ALA A 231 14.27 4.73 12.63
N TYR A 232 13.63 3.76 13.30
CA TYR A 232 14.00 3.37 14.66
C TYR A 232 15.49 2.98 14.77
N LYS A 233 15.97 2.09 13.90
CA LYS A 233 17.37 1.65 13.90
C LYS A 233 18.36 2.79 13.61
N SER A 234 17.97 3.77 12.81
CA SER A 234 18.81 4.95 12.54
C SER A 234 18.97 5.85 13.79
N GLU A 235 17.91 5.97 14.59
CA GLU A 235 17.92 6.78 15.82
C GLU A 235 18.47 6.01 17.04
N ASN A 236 18.39 4.67 17.02
CA ASN A 236 18.80 3.79 18.11
C ASN A 236 19.76 2.68 17.60
N PRO A 237 20.95 3.03 17.11
CA PRO A 237 21.84 2.09 16.41
C PRO A 237 22.36 0.96 17.31
N GLU A 238 22.41 1.16 18.63
CA GLU A 238 22.87 0.16 19.62
C GLU A 238 21.76 -0.85 20.01
N GLU A 239 20.50 -0.59 19.63
CA GLU A 239 19.38 -1.46 19.99
C GLU A 239 19.11 -2.51 18.91
N ASN A 240 18.88 -3.76 19.33
CA ASN A 240 18.50 -4.85 18.45
C ASN A 240 16.98 -5.06 18.39
N ILE A 241 16.24 -4.04 17.90
CA ILE A 241 14.77 -4.07 17.88
C ILE A 241 14.20 -5.32 17.20
N LEU A 242 14.79 -5.80 16.11
CA LEU A 242 14.29 -7.00 15.42
C LEU A 242 14.50 -8.27 16.25
N GLY A 243 15.63 -8.37 16.96
CA GLY A 243 15.89 -9.46 17.91
C GLY A 243 14.92 -9.43 19.08
N ASP A 244 14.62 -8.24 19.61
CA ASP A 244 13.64 -8.08 20.70
C ASP A 244 12.24 -8.48 20.24
N ILE A 245 11.80 -8.06 19.04
CA ILE A 245 10.53 -8.47 18.46
C ILE A 245 10.47 -9.98 18.28
N ALA A 246 11.52 -10.61 17.76
CA ALA A 246 11.58 -12.05 17.57
C ALA A 246 11.48 -12.83 18.90
N ASN A 247 12.15 -12.37 19.94
CA ASN A 247 12.10 -12.96 21.27
C ASN A 247 10.70 -12.86 21.87
N GLN A 248 10.08 -11.69 21.86
CA GLN A 248 8.75 -11.45 22.42
C GLN A 248 7.67 -12.26 21.68
N LEU A 249 7.73 -12.35 20.36
CA LEU A 249 6.81 -13.18 19.57
C LEU A 249 6.99 -14.67 19.89
N SER A 250 8.23 -15.12 20.02
CA SER A 250 8.53 -16.51 20.39
C SER A 250 8.03 -16.86 21.79
N GLU A 251 8.15 -15.94 22.75
CA GLU A 251 7.63 -16.11 24.10
C GLU A 251 6.10 -16.12 24.12
N ALA A 252 5.45 -15.21 23.35
CA ALA A 252 3.99 -15.15 23.23
C ALA A 252 3.42 -16.47 22.66
N LEU A 253 4.02 -17.01 21.60
CA LEU A 253 3.63 -18.29 21.02
C LEU A 253 3.83 -19.46 21.99
N LYS A 254 4.93 -19.47 22.73
CA LYS A 254 5.21 -20.49 23.74
C LYS A 254 4.20 -20.45 24.90
N LYS A 255 3.85 -19.25 25.34
CA LYS A 255 2.89 -19.03 26.43
C LYS A 255 1.48 -19.46 26.05
N SER A 256 1.07 -19.20 24.81
CA SER A 256 -0.25 -19.59 24.28
C SER A 256 -0.36 -21.10 23.98
N GLY A 257 0.77 -21.83 23.91
CA GLY A 257 0.78 -23.22 23.42
C GLY A 257 0.53 -23.34 21.91
N SER A 258 0.50 -22.24 21.18
CA SER A 258 0.39 -22.18 19.72
C SER A 258 1.74 -22.54 19.11
N GLY A 259 1.81 -23.37 18.12
CA GLY A 259 3.04 -23.86 17.48
C GLY A 259 4.14 -22.84 17.19
N SER A 260 4.83 -22.95 16.06
CA SER A 260 5.94 -22.03 15.68
C SER A 260 5.53 -20.93 14.70
N ASP A 261 4.24 -20.88 14.33
CA ASP A 261 3.66 -19.93 13.39
C ASP A 261 2.32 -19.37 13.89
N PHE A 262 1.89 -18.28 13.32
CA PHE A 262 0.61 -17.63 13.64
C PHE A 262 0.00 -17.03 12.36
N LEU A 263 -1.33 -16.91 12.34
CA LEU A 263 -2.03 -16.28 11.23
C LEU A 263 -1.94 -14.75 11.38
N VAL A 264 -1.38 -14.12 10.39
CA VAL A 264 -1.33 -12.65 10.26
C VAL A 264 -2.38 -12.22 9.27
N THR A 265 -3.22 -11.25 9.64
CA THR A 265 -4.28 -10.73 8.79
C THR A 265 -4.14 -9.24 8.60
N TRP A 266 -4.20 -8.78 7.36
CA TRP A 266 -4.30 -7.39 6.94
C TRP A 266 -5.70 -7.13 6.40
N ASN A 267 -6.40 -6.15 6.96
CA ASN A 267 -7.65 -5.69 6.36
C ASN A 267 -7.31 -4.78 5.17
N ILE A 268 -7.92 -5.05 4.04
CA ILE A 268 -7.76 -4.25 2.83
C ILE A 268 -8.87 -3.20 2.79
N TYR A 269 -8.51 -1.98 2.45
CA TYR A 269 -9.45 -0.91 2.15
C TYR A 269 -9.32 -0.50 0.70
N ILE A 270 -10.45 -0.19 0.05
CA ILE A 270 -10.52 0.30 -1.33
C ILE A 270 -11.47 1.50 -1.36
N LEU A 271 -11.00 2.63 -1.90
CA LEU A 271 -11.82 3.79 -2.24
C LEU A 271 -11.91 3.89 -3.75
N MET A 272 -13.12 4.02 -4.29
CA MET A 272 -13.34 4.10 -5.73
C MET A 272 -14.37 5.17 -6.07
N ALA A 273 -14.19 5.84 -7.20
CA ALA A 273 -15.17 6.73 -7.78
C ALA A 273 -15.03 6.79 -9.31
N HIS A 274 -16.15 7.01 -10.00
CA HIS A 274 -16.13 7.26 -11.44
C HIS A 274 -16.02 8.74 -11.74
N LYS A 275 -15.15 9.10 -12.70
CA LYS A 275 -15.20 10.42 -13.33
C LYS A 275 -16.55 10.60 -14.02
N PRO A 276 -17.22 11.77 -13.87
CA PRO A 276 -18.49 12.01 -14.55
C PRO A 276 -18.45 11.77 -16.07
N MET A 277 -19.56 11.37 -16.63
CA MET A 277 -19.72 11.02 -18.07
C MET A 277 -19.80 12.23 -19.00
N LEU A 278 -19.63 13.47 -18.49
CA LEU A 278 -19.73 14.71 -19.28
C LEU A 278 -18.58 14.91 -20.23
#